data_f06b0b68e9c11ecf97adb5bc7b04db33
#
_entry.id   f06b0b68e9c11ecf97adb5bc7b04db33
#
_cell.length_a   1.000
_cell.length_b   1.000
_cell.length_c   1.000
_cell.angle_alpha   90.00
_cell.angle_beta   90.00
_cell.angle_gamma   90.00
#
_symmetry.space_group_name_H-M   'P 1'
#
loop_
_entity.id
_entity.type
_entity.pdbx_description
1 polymer ?
#
loop_
_entity_poly.entity_id
_entity_poly.type
_entity_poly.pdbx_seq_one_letter_code
_entity_poly.pdbx_strand_id
1 'polypeptide(L)'
;MRFETSNRLKFEIFILLLSSTIDKNSMNDNMKKIKFVVNPISGTQSKELILSLLDEKIDKTKYSWEVVYTERAGHAVEIAAQAAEEKTDMVVAIGGDGTINEIARSLVHTDTALGIIPCGSGNGLARHLHIPMEPKKALEVLNEGCTDIIDYG
;
A
#
# COMPACT_ATOMS: atom_id res chain seq x y z
N MET A 1 -4.43 -15.26 32.55
CA MET A 1 -4.70 -14.10 31.71
C MET A 1 -3.96 -14.27 30.39
N ARG A 2 -4.65 -14.76 29.35
CA ARG A 2 -4.03 -14.94 28.03
C ARG A 2 -4.15 -13.60 27.31
N PHE A 3 -3.03 -12.96 27.03
CA PHE A 3 -2.98 -11.88 26.05
C PHE A 3 -3.01 -12.55 24.67
N GLU A 4 -4.15 -12.53 24.01
CA GLU A 4 -4.22 -12.80 22.58
C GLU A 4 -3.50 -11.65 21.87
N THR A 5 -2.30 -11.93 21.38
CA THR A 5 -1.62 -11.05 20.44
C THR A 5 -2.35 -11.16 19.11
N SER A 6 -3.38 -10.34 18.92
CA SER A 6 -4.05 -10.19 17.64
C SER A 6 -3.03 -9.69 16.60
N ASN A 7 -2.85 -10.45 15.53
CA ASN A 7 -2.00 -10.06 14.39
C ASN A 7 -2.71 -8.95 13.63
N ARG A 8 -2.46 -7.71 13.99
CA ARG A 8 -3.09 -6.52 13.38
C ARG A 8 -2.21 -5.95 12.27
N LEU A 9 -2.79 -5.80 11.09
CA LEU A 9 -2.23 -5.10 9.95
C LEU A 9 -3.05 -3.82 9.70
N LYS A 10 -2.38 -2.67 9.63
CA LYS A 10 -3.03 -1.44 9.15
C LYS A 10 -3.22 -1.54 7.66
N PHE A 11 -4.44 -1.35 7.22
CA PHE A 11 -4.81 -1.41 5.82
C PHE A 11 -5.51 -0.12 5.39
N GLU A 12 -5.12 0.49 4.29
CA GLU A 12 -5.82 1.66 3.77
C GLU A 12 -7.00 1.23 2.91
N ILE A 13 -8.20 1.33 3.48
CA ILE A 13 -9.50 1.18 2.82
C ILE A 13 -10.35 2.41 3.11
N PHE A 14 -11.08 2.79 2.10
CA PHE A 14 -11.94 3.95 2.08
C PHE A 14 -13.24 3.78 2.87
N ILE A 15 -13.52 4.69 3.79
CA ILE A 15 -14.88 5.05 4.22
C ILE A 15 -14.99 6.56 4.34
N LEU A 16 -15.95 7.11 3.61
CA LEU A 16 -16.28 8.53 3.57
C LEU A 16 -16.92 8.97 4.89
N LEU A 17 -16.27 9.87 5.62
CA LEU A 17 -16.96 10.73 6.57
C LEU A 17 -16.35 12.13 6.54
N LEU A 18 -17.23 13.06 6.18
CA LEU A 18 -16.98 14.49 6.21
C LEU A 18 -16.56 14.95 7.62
N SER A 19 -15.46 15.67 7.71
CA SER A 19 -15.48 16.91 8.50
C SER A 19 -14.30 17.82 8.13
N SER A 20 -14.68 19.02 7.78
CA SER A 20 -13.87 20.19 7.49
C SER A 20 -13.11 20.66 8.73
N THR A 21 -11.85 20.93 8.59
CA THR A 21 -11.15 22.16 8.99
C THR A 21 -9.65 21.86 8.93
N ILE A 22 -9.02 22.27 7.85
CA ILE A 22 -7.57 22.17 7.72
C ILE A 22 -7.01 23.56 7.87
N ASP A 23 -6.25 23.78 8.93
CA ASP A 23 -5.39 24.94 9.08
C ASP A 23 -4.27 24.89 8.02
N LYS A 24 -4.28 25.90 7.16
CA LYS A 24 -3.35 26.06 6.03
C LYS A 24 -2.00 26.65 6.45
N ASN A 25 -1.33 26.14 7.48
CA ASN A 25 -0.06 26.77 7.91
C ASN A 25 1.04 25.82 8.39
N SER A 26 1.23 24.67 7.76
CA SER A 26 2.49 23.93 7.86
C SER A 26 2.81 23.22 6.54
N MET A 27 3.19 24.00 5.56
CA MET A 27 3.75 23.48 4.30
C MET A 27 5.20 23.06 4.58
N ASN A 28 5.49 21.83 4.86
CA ASN A 28 6.65 21.03 4.50
C ASN A 28 6.96 19.80 5.38
N ASP A 29 6.27 19.57 6.51
CA ASP A 29 6.63 18.47 7.42
C ASP A 29 5.57 17.33 7.46
N ASN A 30 4.59 17.34 6.57
CA ASN A 30 3.43 16.45 6.67
C ASN A 30 3.11 15.65 5.39
N MET A 31 4.06 15.53 4.46
CA MET A 31 3.87 14.64 3.30
C MET A 31 4.11 13.20 3.73
N LYS A 32 3.09 12.35 3.55
CA LYS A 32 3.22 10.92 3.80
C LYS A 32 4.15 10.27 2.76
N LYS A 33 5.00 9.37 3.21
CA LYS A 33 5.95 8.63 2.38
C LYS A 33 5.35 7.32 1.92
N ILE A 34 5.33 7.09 0.60
CA ILE A 34 4.86 5.84 0.00
C ILE A 34 6.03 5.13 -0.69
N LYS A 35 6.19 3.84 -0.42
CA LYS A 35 7.10 2.97 -1.15
C LYS A 35 6.31 1.99 -2.00
N PHE A 36 6.35 2.13 -3.33
CA PHE A 36 5.75 1.18 -4.26
C PHE A 36 6.71 0.02 -4.51
N VAL A 37 6.28 -1.18 -4.20
CA VAL A 37 7.06 -2.40 -4.42
C VAL A 37 6.49 -3.15 -5.63
N VAL A 38 7.27 -3.23 -6.69
CA VAL A 38 6.86 -3.81 -7.97
C VAL A 38 7.54 -5.16 -8.17
N ASN A 39 6.75 -6.22 -8.36
CA ASN A 39 7.28 -7.48 -8.86
C ASN A 39 7.23 -7.48 -10.40
N PRO A 40 8.38 -7.38 -11.09
CA PRO A 40 8.39 -7.20 -12.55
C PRO A 40 7.87 -8.40 -13.33
N ILE A 41 7.92 -9.60 -12.74
CA ILE A 41 7.51 -10.87 -13.38
C ILE A 41 6.10 -11.31 -13.04
N SER A 42 5.43 -10.65 -12.09
CA SER A 42 4.07 -11.03 -11.68
C SER A 42 2.99 -10.38 -12.52
N GLY A 43 1.90 -11.11 -12.75
CA GLY A 43 0.67 -10.58 -13.33
C GLY A 43 0.69 -10.44 -14.87
N THR A 44 -0.48 -10.12 -15.40
CA THR A 44 -0.76 -10.00 -16.85
C THR A 44 -0.81 -8.54 -17.34
N GLN A 45 -0.82 -7.58 -16.44
CA GLN A 45 -0.93 -6.16 -16.78
C GLN A 45 0.44 -5.52 -16.98
N SER A 46 0.52 -4.58 -17.93
CA SER A 46 1.72 -3.79 -18.17
C SER A 46 2.03 -2.92 -16.96
N LYS A 47 3.20 -3.15 -16.35
CA LYS A 47 3.66 -2.37 -15.22
C LYS A 47 4.11 -0.97 -15.62
N GLU A 48 4.56 -0.79 -16.84
CA GLU A 48 4.88 0.51 -17.41
C GLU A 48 3.65 1.43 -17.41
N LEU A 49 2.49 0.88 -17.76
CA LEU A 49 1.23 1.63 -17.70
C LEU A 49 0.89 2.03 -16.26
N ILE A 50 1.06 1.12 -15.30
CA ILE A 50 0.80 1.43 -13.89
C ILE A 50 1.75 2.51 -13.40
N LEU A 51 3.03 2.42 -13.74
CA LEU A 51 4.03 3.42 -13.32
C LEU A 51 3.76 4.80 -13.93
N SER A 52 3.31 4.86 -15.18
CA SER A 52 2.88 6.14 -15.78
C SER A 52 1.66 6.74 -15.07
N LEU A 53 0.75 5.88 -14.60
CA LEU A 53 -0.40 6.31 -13.81
C LEU A 53 -0.01 6.83 -12.41
N LEU A 54 1.07 6.33 -11.80
CA LEU A 54 1.54 6.86 -10.51
C LEU A 54 1.85 8.35 -10.62
N ASP A 55 2.64 8.73 -11.62
CA ASP A 55 3.04 10.13 -11.82
C ASP A 55 1.87 11.05 -12.17
N GLU A 56 0.86 10.52 -12.87
CA GLU A 56 -0.35 11.24 -13.25
C GLU A 56 -1.36 11.36 -12.10
N LYS A 57 -1.53 10.31 -11.31
CA LYS A 57 -2.68 10.16 -10.39
C LYS A 57 -2.35 10.38 -8.93
N ILE A 58 -1.11 10.17 -8.48
CA ILE A 58 -0.77 10.38 -7.07
C ILE A 58 -0.79 11.86 -6.74
N ASP A 59 -1.47 12.20 -5.66
CA ASP A 59 -1.54 13.57 -5.14
C ASP A 59 -0.20 14.01 -4.54
N LYS A 60 0.59 14.71 -5.35
CA LYS A 60 1.94 15.20 -5.00
C LYS A 60 1.92 16.26 -3.88
N THR A 61 0.77 16.73 -3.48
CA THR A 61 0.63 17.64 -2.34
C THR A 61 0.53 16.89 -1.01
N LYS A 62 0.10 15.63 -1.05
CA LYS A 62 -0.10 14.76 0.12
C LYS A 62 1.02 13.75 0.29
N TYR A 63 1.58 13.26 -0.82
CA TYR A 63 2.48 12.11 -0.84
C TYR A 63 3.80 12.41 -1.54
N SER A 64 4.88 11.94 -0.93
CA SER A 64 6.15 11.66 -1.60
C SER A 64 6.27 10.16 -1.82
N TRP A 65 6.81 9.71 -2.95
CA TRP A 65 6.86 8.30 -3.26
C TRP A 65 8.12 7.88 -4.02
N GLU A 66 8.46 6.63 -3.86
CA GLU A 66 9.52 5.96 -4.61
C GLU A 66 9.04 4.59 -5.11
N VAL A 67 9.70 4.08 -6.15
CA VAL A 67 9.40 2.77 -6.72
C VAL A 67 10.62 1.87 -6.55
N VAL A 68 10.40 0.68 -5.99
CA VAL A 68 11.43 -0.35 -5.80
C VAL A 68 10.98 -1.64 -6.48
N TYR A 69 11.87 -2.25 -7.24
CA TYR A 69 11.60 -3.52 -7.91
C TYR A 69 12.12 -4.70 -7.10
N THR A 70 11.33 -5.77 -7.05
CA THR A 70 11.84 -7.04 -6.51
C THR A 70 12.73 -7.72 -7.54
N GLU A 71 13.82 -8.33 -7.08
CA GLU A 71 14.80 -9.01 -7.93
C GLU A 71 14.73 -10.53 -7.80
N ARG A 72 14.12 -11.03 -6.73
CA ARG A 72 14.01 -12.45 -6.40
C ARG A 72 12.82 -12.72 -5.47
N ALA A 73 12.47 -13.99 -5.33
CA ALA A 73 11.49 -14.42 -4.32
C ALA A 73 11.96 -14.02 -2.91
N GLY A 74 11.05 -13.58 -2.08
CA GLY A 74 11.32 -13.08 -0.73
C GLY A 74 11.89 -11.66 -0.65
N HIS A 75 12.27 -11.03 -1.77
CA HIS A 75 12.82 -9.67 -1.74
C HIS A 75 11.80 -8.62 -1.28
N ALA A 76 10.52 -8.83 -1.56
CA ALA A 76 9.46 -7.94 -1.07
C ALA A 76 9.35 -7.95 0.47
N VAL A 77 9.67 -9.06 1.13
CA VAL A 77 9.76 -9.15 2.61
C VAL A 77 10.81 -8.18 3.14
N GLU A 78 12.01 -8.20 2.54
CA GLU A 78 13.13 -7.37 2.98
C GLU A 78 12.84 -5.88 2.75
N ILE A 79 12.32 -5.53 1.56
CA ILE A 79 11.96 -4.16 1.22
C ILE A 79 10.88 -3.62 2.19
N ALA A 80 9.87 -4.42 2.49
CA ALA A 80 8.79 -4.01 3.39
C ALA A 80 9.27 -3.87 4.84
N ALA A 81 10.12 -4.79 5.33
CA ALA A 81 10.72 -4.71 6.66
C ALA A 81 11.58 -3.44 6.80
N GLN A 82 12.43 -3.18 5.82
CA GLN A 82 13.25 -1.96 5.78
C GLN A 82 12.38 -0.70 5.77
N ALA A 83 11.32 -0.67 4.95
CA ALA A 83 10.39 0.47 4.89
C ALA A 83 9.73 0.75 6.25
N ALA A 84 9.37 -0.31 7.00
CA ALA A 84 8.81 -0.18 8.34
C ALA A 84 9.84 0.38 9.34
N GLU A 85 11.11 -0.06 9.28
CA GLU A 85 12.20 0.48 10.09
C GLU A 85 12.46 1.97 9.79
N GLU A 86 12.39 2.35 8.51
CA GLU A 86 12.52 3.74 8.03
C GLU A 86 11.30 4.61 8.34
N LYS A 87 10.26 4.04 8.97
CA LYS A 87 8.99 4.71 9.28
C LYS A 87 8.31 5.28 8.03
N THR A 88 8.36 4.53 6.94
CA THR A 88 7.55 4.80 5.75
C THR A 88 6.08 4.68 6.12
N ASP A 89 5.25 5.65 5.73
CA ASP A 89 3.83 5.65 6.11
C ASP A 89 3.06 4.51 5.45
N MET A 90 3.43 4.17 4.20
CA MET A 90 2.74 3.13 3.44
C MET A 90 3.69 2.38 2.50
N VAL A 91 3.55 1.06 2.44
CA VAL A 91 4.13 0.21 1.39
C VAL A 91 3.00 -0.30 0.50
N VAL A 92 3.09 -0.02 -0.80
CA VAL A 92 2.08 -0.42 -1.78
C VAL A 92 2.61 -1.57 -2.63
N ALA A 93 1.93 -2.70 -2.57
CA ALA A 93 2.21 -3.86 -3.40
C ALA A 93 1.66 -3.68 -4.83
N ILE A 94 2.52 -3.70 -5.84
CA ILE A 94 2.14 -3.78 -7.26
C ILE A 94 2.50 -5.18 -7.75
N GLY A 95 1.57 -6.11 -7.65
CA GLY A 95 1.83 -7.51 -7.95
C GLY A 95 0.62 -8.41 -7.76
N GLY A 96 0.89 -9.72 -7.69
CA GLY A 96 -0.10 -10.75 -7.38
C GLY A 96 -0.09 -11.14 -5.90
N ASP A 97 -0.85 -12.20 -5.56
CA ASP A 97 -1.04 -12.68 -4.18
C ASP A 97 0.27 -12.97 -3.45
N GLY A 98 1.28 -13.50 -4.13
CA GLY A 98 2.60 -13.76 -3.53
C GLY A 98 3.27 -12.50 -3.00
N THR A 99 3.36 -11.46 -3.83
CA THR A 99 3.96 -10.17 -3.46
C THR A 99 3.17 -9.49 -2.35
N ILE A 100 1.84 -9.51 -2.44
CA ILE A 100 0.95 -8.95 -1.42
C ILE A 100 1.18 -9.65 -0.08
N ASN A 101 1.23 -10.99 -0.08
CA ASN A 101 1.49 -11.77 1.13
C ASN A 101 2.86 -11.51 1.74
N GLU A 102 3.92 -11.45 0.93
CA GLU A 102 5.27 -11.15 1.41
C GLU A 102 5.31 -9.80 2.15
N ILE A 103 4.72 -8.76 1.55
CA ILE A 103 4.67 -7.43 2.15
C ILE A 103 3.77 -7.43 3.40
N ALA A 104 2.56 -7.98 3.31
CA ALA A 104 1.62 -8.02 4.42
C ALA A 104 2.25 -8.63 5.68
N ARG A 105 2.91 -9.78 5.55
CA ARG A 105 3.57 -10.47 6.68
C ARG A 105 4.65 -9.63 7.34
N SER A 106 5.38 -8.82 6.56
CA SER A 106 6.44 -7.96 7.09
C SER A 106 5.91 -6.72 7.81
N LEU A 107 4.70 -6.29 7.48
CA LEU A 107 4.09 -5.09 8.06
C LEU A 107 3.21 -5.37 9.28
N VAL A 108 2.93 -6.64 9.59
CA VAL A 108 2.21 -7.02 10.82
C VAL A 108 2.95 -6.47 12.05
N HIS A 109 2.22 -5.86 12.97
CA HIS A 109 2.73 -5.19 14.17
C HIS A 109 3.63 -3.96 13.92
N THR A 110 3.59 -3.39 12.73
CA THR A 110 4.25 -2.12 12.43
C THR A 110 3.22 -0.99 12.29
N ASP A 111 3.68 0.25 12.25
CA ASP A 111 2.83 1.41 11.98
C ASP A 111 2.70 1.72 10.49
N THR A 112 3.45 1.03 9.64
CA THR A 112 3.41 1.18 8.19
C THR A 112 2.17 0.51 7.61
N ALA A 113 1.39 1.25 6.83
CA ALA A 113 0.20 0.73 6.18
C ALA A 113 0.55 -0.12 4.94
N LEU A 114 -0.30 -1.10 4.63
CA LEU A 114 -0.29 -1.83 3.36
C LEU A 114 -1.26 -1.20 2.37
N GLY A 115 -0.79 -0.84 1.17
CA GLY A 115 -1.62 -0.55 0.01
C GLY A 115 -1.52 -1.66 -1.03
N ILE A 116 -2.52 -1.82 -1.87
CA ILE A 116 -2.54 -2.84 -2.93
C ILE A 116 -2.99 -2.25 -4.26
N ILE A 117 -2.16 -2.44 -5.30
CA ILE A 117 -2.56 -2.28 -6.70
C ILE A 117 -2.51 -3.67 -7.33
N PRO A 118 -3.67 -4.32 -7.51
CA PRO A 118 -3.71 -5.71 -7.93
C PRO A 118 -3.32 -5.86 -9.40
N CYS A 119 -2.35 -6.75 -9.67
CA CYS A 119 -1.85 -7.04 -11.02
C CYS A 119 -1.89 -8.54 -11.39
N GLY A 120 -2.28 -9.40 -10.46
CA GLY A 120 -2.37 -10.83 -10.68
C GLY A 120 -3.76 -11.27 -11.15
N SER A 121 -3.90 -12.55 -11.45
CA SER A 121 -5.18 -13.17 -11.84
C SER A 121 -6.09 -13.46 -10.63
N GLY A 122 -5.52 -13.77 -9.47
CA GLY A 122 -6.27 -14.09 -8.25
C GLY A 122 -6.59 -12.83 -7.46
N ASN A 123 -5.59 -12.28 -6.80
CA ASN A 123 -5.67 -11.13 -5.90
C ASN A 123 -6.74 -11.29 -4.81
N GLY A 124 -6.67 -12.41 -4.08
CA GLY A 124 -7.66 -12.81 -3.09
C GLY A 124 -7.88 -11.76 -2.01
N LEU A 125 -6.80 -11.24 -1.44
CA LEU A 125 -6.88 -10.20 -0.41
C LEU A 125 -7.50 -8.90 -0.97
N ALA A 126 -7.09 -8.47 -2.16
CA ALA A 126 -7.65 -7.27 -2.77
C ALA A 126 -9.16 -7.41 -3.02
N ARG A 127 -9.61 -8.57 -3.46
CA ARG A 127 -11.04 -8.87 -3.65
C ARG A 127 -11.80 -8.89 -2.33
N HIS A 128 -11.24 -9.53 -1.31
CA HIS A 128 -11.84 -9.58 0.03
C HIS A 128 -12.02 -8.17 0.61
N LEU A 129 -11.07 -7.29 0.37
CA LEU A 129 -11.08 -5.91 0.83
C LEU A 129 -11.80 -4.95 -0.14
N HIS A 130 -12.45 -5.46 -1.17
CA HIS A 130 -13.17 -4.68 -2.17
C HIS A 130 -12.33 -3.63 -2.89
N ILE A 131 -11.01 -3.86 -3.01
CA ILE A 131 -10.12 -2.98 -3.76
C ILE A 131 -10.42 -3.11 -5.25
N PRO A 132 -10.57 -2.00 -5.98
CA PRO A 132 -10.77 -2.04 -7.41
C PRO A 132 -9.66 -2.81 -8.13
N MET A 133 -10.05 -3.73 -9.03
CA MET A 133 -9.09 -4.53 -9.81
C MET A 133 -8.46 -3.75 -10.97
N GLU A 134 -9.02 -2.59 -11.29
CA GLU A 134 -8.49 -1.66 -12.27
C GLU A 134 -7.46 -0.74 -11.59
N PRO A 135 -6.18 -0.72 -12.04
CA PRO A 135 -5.11 0.05 -11.38
C PRO A 135 -5.42 1.52 -11.18
N LYS A 136 -6.04 2.16 -12.17
CA LYS A 136 -6.42 3.56 -12.09
C LYS A 136 -7.37 3.82 -10.90
N LYS A 137 -8.39 2.98 -10.75
CA LYS A 137 -9.34 3.10 -9.65
C LYS A 137 -8.71 2.75 -8.29
N ALA A 138 -7.80 1.78 -8.27
CA ALA A 138 -7.05 1.45 -7.06
C ALA A 138 -6.18 2.64 -6.59
N LEU A 139 -5.56 3.37 -7.52
CA LEU A 139 -4.81 4.59 -7.22
C LEU A 139 -5.71 5.74 -6.75
N GLU A 140 -6.90 5.87 -7.30
CA GLU A 140 -7.89 6.85 -6.83
C GLU A 140 -8.26 6.60 -5.37
N VAL A 141 -8.53 5.34 -5.00
CA VAL A 141 -8.78 4.92 -3.62
C VAL A 141 -7.60 5.25 -2.70
N LEU A 142 -6.37 5.00 -3.18
CA LEU A 142 -5.16 5.28 -2.41
C LEU A 142 -5.00 6.78 -2.12
N ASN A 143 -5.34 7.66 -3.06
CA ASN A 143 -5.31 9.11 -2.87
C ASN A 143 -6.30 9.62 -1.82
N GLU A 144 -7.38 8.89 -1.59
CA GLU A 144 -8.38 9.24 -0.59
C GLU A 144 -7.84 9.06 0.84
N GLY A 145 -6.83 8.20 1.01
CA GLY A 145 -5.98 8.14 2.20
C GLY A 145 -6.65 7.63 3.46
N CYS A 146 -7.68 6.79 3.33
CA CYS A 146 -8.34 6.17 4.48
C CYS A 146 -7.66 4.85 4.86
N THR A 147 -7.39 4.67 6.14
CA THR A 147 -6.74 3.46 6.68
C THR A 147 -7.70 2.71 7.58
N ASP A 148 -7.79 1.41 7.42
CA ASP A 148 -8.51 0.50 8.31
C ASP A 148 -7.55 -0.51 8.94
N ILE A 149 -7.98 -1.18 10.01
CA ILE A 149 -7.20 -2.21 10.68
C ILE A 149 -7.90 -3.54 10.48
N ILE A 150 -7.19 -4.49 9.90
CA ILE A 150 -7.69 -5.85 9.70
C ILE A 150 -6.85 -6.86 10.49
N ASP A 151 -7.49 -7.95 10.87
CA ASP A 151 -6.78 -9.10 11.42
C ASP A 151 -6.20 -9.92 10.27
N TYR A 152 -4.93 -10.29 10.39
CA TYR A 152 -4.20 -11.10 9.42
C TYR A 152 -3.86 -12.46 10.05
N GLY A 153 -4.45 -13.51 9.50
CA GLY A 153 -4.28 -14.89 9.95
C GLY A 153 -3.69 -15.82 8.90
#